data_5751067e59c837f735c94d9480c31312
#
_entry.id   5751067e59c837f735c94d9480c31312
#
_cell.length_a   1.000
_cell.length_b   1.000
_cell.length_c   1.000
_cell.angle_alpha   90.00
_cell.angle_beta   90.00
_cell.angle_gamma   90.00
#
_symmetry.space_group_name_H-M   'P 1'
#
loop_
_entity.id
_entity.type
_entity.pdbx_description
1 polymer ?
#
loop_
_entity_poly.entity_id
_entity_poly.type
_entity_poly.pdbx_seq_one_letter_code
_entity_poly.pdbx_strand_id
1 'polypeptide(L)'
;QLISGDARSASRENQISDISRGLKAMAKELDVPVIVLSQLNRDSEKEKRDPRLSDLRESGSIEQDADVVMLLGKHRKGEDIREMDQGQQEGESPEEDFEPIQLLLAKQRNGPTGRVNLAFRRKYTRFDSMEGDPRLN
;
A
#
# COMPACT_ATOMS: atom_id res chain seq x y z
N GLN A 1 -9.26 10.70 -3.54
CA GLN A 1 -10.58 11.28 -3.20
C GLN A 1 -10.65 12.79 -3.46
N LEU A 2 -9.67 13.35 -4.13
CA LEU A 2 -9.65 14.75 -4.56
C LEU A 2 -10.34 14.96 -5.92
N ILE A 3 -10.65 13.87 -6.64
CA ILE A 3 -11.37 13.91 -7.92
C ILE A 3 -12.86 13.71 -7.62
N SER A 4 -13.69 14.64 -8.05
CA SER A 4 -15.14 14.56 -7.91
C SER A 4 -15.74 13.88 -9.15
N GLY A 5 -16.60 12.91 -8.95
CA GLY A 5 -17.42 12.32 -10.00
C GLY A 5 -18.58 13.25 -10.40
N ASP A 6 -19.25 12.93 -11.49
CA ASP A 6 -20.43 13.67 -11.95
C ASP A 6 -21.53 13.63 -10.89
N ALA A 7 -22.10 14.78 -10.58
CA ALA A 7 -23.16 14.97 -9.57
C ALA A 7 -24.46 14.15 -9.84
N ARG A 8 -24.58 13.52 -11.00
CA ARG A 8 -25.72 12.67 -11.39
C ARG A 8 -25.57 11.22 -10.93
N SER A 9 -24.44 10.82 -10.37
CA SER A 9 -24.23 9.46 -9.85
C SER A 9 -25.00 9.28 -8.55
N ALA A 10 -25.89 8.30 -8.48
CA ALA A 10 -26.81 8.09 -7.36
C ALA A 10 -26.13 7.60 -6.06
N SER A 11 -24.88 7.11 -6.14
CA SER A 11 -24.11 6.69 -4.97
C SER A 11 -22.63 7.00 -5.12
N ARG A 12 -21.94 7.12 -4.01
CA ARG A 12 -20.49 7.36 -3.98
C ARG A 12 -19.71 6.20 -4.61
N GLU A 13 -20.19 4.98 -4.48
CA GLU A 13 -19.60 3.80 -5.13
C GLU A 13 -19.64 3.92 -6.66
N ASN A 14 -20.74 4.41 -7.23
CA ASN A 14 -20.86 4.64 -8.66
C ASN A 14 -19.88 5.72 -9.14
N GLN A 15 -19.73 6.81 -8.38
CA GLN A 15 -18.77 7.86 -8.71
C GLN A 15 -17.33 7.33 -8.73
N ILE A 16 -16.95 6.53 -7.74
CA ILE A 16 -15.61 5.92 -7.67
C ILE A 16 -15.43 4.94 -8.84
N SER A 17 -16.46 4.17 -9.18
CA SER A 17 -16.43 3.25 -10.32
C SER A 17 -16.23 3.98 -11.65
N ASP A 18 -16.90 5.11 -11.86
CA ASP A 18 -16.77 5.91 -13.07
C ASP A 18 -15.39 6.55 -13.17
N ILE A 19 -14.86 7.07 -12.06
CA ILE A 19 -13.50 7.60 -11.97
C ILE A 19 -12.46 6.51 -12.27
N SER A 20 -12.60 5.32 -11.68
CA SER A 20 -11.68 4.20 -11.88
C SER A 20 -11.62 3.79 -13.35
N ARG A 21 -12.79 3.61 -13.99
CA ARG A 21 -12.88 3.28 -15.41
C ARG A 21 -12.30 4.38 -16.30
N GLY A 22 -12.57 5.64 -15.97
CA GLY A 22 -12.04 6.80 -16.71
C GLY A 22 -10.51 6.85 -16.63
N LEU A 23 -9.92 6.64 -15.46
CA LEU A 23 -8.45 6.59 -15.28
C LEU A 23 -7.83 5.42 -16.06
N LYS A 24 -8.49 4.26 -16.08
CA LYS A 24 -8.02 3.11 -16.87
C LYS A 24 -8.10 3.37 -18.37
N ALA A 25 -9.17 4.01 -18.84
CA ALA A 25 -9.32 4.42 -20.23
C ALA A 25 -8.23 5.42 -20.65
N MET A 26 -8.01 6.45 -19.83
CA MET A 26 -6.97 7.46 -20.03
C MET A 26 -5.57 6.83 -20.11
N ALA A 27 -5.23 5.91 -19.19
CA ALA A 27 -3.95 5.21 -19.22
C ALA A 27 -3.72 4.46 -20.54
N LYS A 28 -4.77 3.80 -21.06
CA LYS A 28 -4.71 3.09 -22.34
C LYS A 28 -4.64 4.03 -23.54
N GLU A 29 -5.41 5.11 -23.55
CA GLU A 29 -5.47 6.06 -24.65
C GLU A 29 -4.14 6.81 -24.82
N LEU A 30 -3.54 7.19 -23.69
CA LEU A 30 -2.27 7.94 -23.69
C LEU A 30 -1.03 7.03 -23.67
N ASP A 31 -1.21 5.71 -23.53
CA ASP A 31 -0.13 4.72 -23.38
C ASP A 31 0.86 5.09 -22.28
N VAL A 32 0.34 5.50 -21.12
CA VAL A 32 1.15 5.89 -19.95
C VAL A 32 0.72 5.13 -18.69
N PRO A 33 1.64 4.88 -17.76
CA PRO A 33 1.28 4.38 -16.44
C PRO A 33 0.56 5.48 -15.63
N VAL A 34 -0.55 5.11 -14.97
CA VAL A 34 -1.30 6.01 -14.08
C VAL A 34 -1.23 5.45 -12.66
N ILE A 35 -0.70 6.24 -11.73
CA ILE A 35 -0.64 5.90 -10.31
C ILE A 35 -1.72 6.70 -9.58
N VAL A 36 -2.57 5.99 -8.85
CA VAL A 36 -3.68 6.57 -8.09
C VAL A 36 -3.47 6.32 -6.61
N LEU A 37 -3.53 7.36 -5.81
CA LEU A 37 -3.47 7.27 -4.36
C LEU A 37 -4.88 7.19 -3.77
N SER A 38 -5.13 6.20 -2.94
CA SER A 38 -6.39 6.00 -2.24
C SER A 38 -6.15 5.78 -0.76
N GLN A 39 -7.01 6.37 0.06
CA GLN A 39 -6.98 6.15 1.50
C GLN A 39 -7.70 4.85 1.84
N LEU A 40 -7.10 4.03 2.70
CA LEU A 40 -7.74 2.85 3.27
C LEU A 40 -8.76 3.25 4.34
N ASN A 41 -9.72 2.35 4.62
CA ASN A 41 -10.53 2.47 5.83
C ASN A 41 -9.65 2.24 7.06
N ARG A 42 -10.14 2.65 8.23
CA ARG A 42 -9.39 2.53 9.48
C ARG A 42 -9.56 1.17 10.18
N ASP A 43 -10.22 0.22 9.54
CA ASP A 43 -10.54 -1.05 10.20
C ASP A 43 -9.30 -1.91 10.40
N SER A 44 -8.35 -1.90 9.46
CA SER A 44 -7.07 -2.59 9.62
C SER A 44 -6.26 -2.05 10.81
N GLU A 45 -6.30 -0.74 11.06
CA GLU A 45 -5.64 -0.13 12.23
C GLU A 45 -6.32 -0.51 13.53
N LYS A 46 -7.67 -0.44 13.57
CA LYS A 46 -8.49 -0.80 14.75
C LYS A 46 -8.35 -2.27 15.13
N GLU A 47 -8.39 -3.15 14.12
CA GLU A 47 -8.26 -4.60 14.29
C GLU A 47 -6.81 -5.05 14.46
N LYS A 48 -5.85 -4.12 14.39
CA LYS A 48 -4.41 -4.42 14.48
C LYS A 48 -3.99 -5.54 13.54
N ARG A 49 -4.46 -5.55 12.30
CA ARG A 49 -4.12 -6.50 11.24
C ARG A 49 -3.49 -5.82 10.03
N ASP A 50 -2.91 -6.60 9.16
CA ASP A 50 -2.42 -6.10 7.87
C ASP A 50 -3.57 -5.56 7.01
N PRO A 51 -3.29 -4.55 6.18
CA PRO A 51 -4.27 -4.04 5.24
C PRO A 51 -4.61 -5.10 4.19
N ARG A 52 -5.87 -5.10 3.74
CA ARG A 52 -6.40 -6.01 2.72
C ARG A 52 -7.07 -5.22 1.59
N LEU A 53 -7.29 -5.86 0.45
CA LEU A 53 -8.03 -5.26 -0.67
C LEU A 53 -9.42 -4.76 -0.24
N SER A 54 -10.10 -5.48 0.65
CA SER A 54 -11.40 -5.07 1.22
C SER A 54 -11.36 -3.77 2.02
N ASP A 55 -10.17 -3.30 2.43
CA ASP A 55 -10.01 -2.03 3.14
C ASP A 55 -9.93 -0.82 2.19
N LEU A 56 -9.87 -1.07 0.89
CA LEU A 56 -10.12 -0.06 -0.12
C LEU A 56 -11.62 0.27 -0.09
N ARG A 57 -12.00 1.28 0.66
CA ARG A 57 -13.38 1.67 0.92
C ARG A 57 -14.12 2.01 -0.37
N GLU A 58 -15.35 1.46 -0.53
CA GLU A 58 -16.25 1.73 -1.65
C GLU A 58 -15.66 1.40 -3.04
N SER A 59 -14.79 0.38 -3.14
CA SER A 59 -13.91 0.25 -4.28
C SER A 59 -13.73 -1.16 -4.86
N GLY A 60 -14.77 -1.97 -4.85
CA GLY A 60 -14.76 -3.22 -5.63
C GLY A 60 -14.37 -2.98 -7.10
N SER A 61 -14.73 -1.81 -7.65
CA SER A 61 -14.35 -1.38 -9.01
C SER A 61 -12.85 -1.05 -9.11
N ILE A 62 -12.26 -0.33 -8.15
CA ILE A 62 -10.81 -0.05 -8.17
C ILE A 62 -10.02 -1.36 -8.12
N GLU A 63 -10.45 -2.31 -7.29
CA GLU A 63 -9.83 -3.63 -7.26
C GLU A 63 -9.92 -4.33 -8.61
N GLN A 64 -11.05 -4.25 -9.30
CA GLN A 64 -11.22 -4.89 -10.61
C GLN A 64 -10.41 -4.20 -11.71
N ASP A 65 -10.41 -2.87 -11.77
CA ASP A 65 -9.82 -2.08 -12.84
C ASP A 65 -8.29 -1.98 -12.74
N ALA A 66 -7.74 -1.90 -11.52
CA ALA A 66 -6.30 -1.79 -11.32
C ALA A 66 -5.55 -3.04 -11.78
N ASP A 67 -4.41 -2.86 -12.44
CA ASP A 67 -3.51 -3.94 -12.81
C ASP A 67 -2.62 -4.33 -11.62
N VAL A 68 -2.27 -3.35 -10.80
CA VAL A 68 -1.45 -3.49 -9.60
C VAL A 68 -2.11 -2.76 -8.44
N VAL A 69 -2.17 -3.39 -7.27
CA VAL A 69 -2.59 -2.76 -6.02
C VAL A 69 -1.52 -2.97 -4.97
N MET A 70 -1.02 -1.85 -4.45
CA MET A 70 -0.03 -1.80 -3.38
C MET A 70 -0.66 -1.19 -2.13
N LEU A 71 -0.57 -1.86 -1.00
CA LEU A 71 -1.09 -1.41 0.28
C LEU A 71 0.08 -1.13 1.22
N LEU A 72 0.08 0.06 1.84
CA LEU A 72 1.06 0.41 2.85
C LEU A 72 0.48 0.16 4.25
N GLY A 73 1.18 -0.59 5.06
CA GLY A 73 0.84 -0.88 6.44
C GLY A 73 2.05 -0.75 7.36
N LYS A 74 1.79 -0.64 8.67
CA LYS A 74 2.87 -0.71 9.66
C LYS A 74 3.44 -2.11 9.70
N HIS A 75 4.77 -2.21 9.67
CA HIS A 75 5.41 -3.51 9.90
C HIS A 75 5.14 -3.97 11.34
N ARG A 76 4.61 -5.17 11.50
CA ARG A 76 4.32 -5.74 12.82
C ARG A 76 5.43 -6.70 13.22
N LYS A 77 6.13 -6.37 14.31
CA LYS A 77 7.07 -7.27 14.93
C LYS A 77 6.33 -8.54 15.40
N GLY A 78 6.48 -9.64 14.69
CA GLY A 78 5.88 -10.91 15.12
C GLY A 78 5.96 -12.06 14.15
N GLU A 79 6.04 -11.81 12.85
CA GLU A 79 6.00 -12.90 11.88
C GLU A 79 7.32 -13.17 11.16
N ASP A 80 8.21 -12.18 10.98
CA ASP A 80 9.45 -12.37 10.20
C ASP A 80 10.76 -11.95 10.88
N ILE A 81 10.75 -11.50 12.15
CA ILE A 81 11.98 -11.03 12.84
C ILE A 81 12.51 -12.07 13.87
N ARG A 82 12.03 -13.31 13.86
CA ARG A 82 12.55 -14.35 14.78
C ARG A 82 13.97 -14.80 14.48
N GLU A 83 14.55 -14.42 13.35
CA GLU A 83 15.89 -14.88 12.97
C GLU A 83 17.02 -13.84 13.12
N MET A 84 16.72 -12.54 13.36
CA MET A 84 17.77 -11.52 13.45
C MET A 84 18.06 -10.99 14.87
N ASP A 85 17.28 -11.36 15.90
CA ASP A 85 17.42 -10.78 17.25
C ASP A 85 17.91 -11.78 18.30
N GLN A 86 18.84 -12.67 17.96
CA GLN A 86 19.57 -13.47 18.95
C GLN A 86 20.99 -12.95 19.21
N GLY A 87 21.20 -11.66 19.36
CA GLY A 87 22.56 -11.24 19.63
C GLY A 87 22.88 -9.81 20.01
N GLN A 88 21.94 -8.96 20.36
CA GLN A 88 22.35 -7.64 20.85
C GLN A 88 21.63 -7.26 22.15
N GLN A 89 22.48 -7.08 23.17
CA GLN A 89 22.18 -6.56 24.47
C GLN A 89 21.47 -5.20 24.42
N GLU A 90 20.68 -4.95 25.48
CA GLU A 90 20.14 -3.63 25.84
C GLU A 90 21.29 -2.60 25.95
N GLY A 91 21.60 -1.99 24.83
CA GLY A 91 22.39 -0.77 24.72
C GLY A 91 21.54 0.25 23.99
N GLU A 92 21.45 1.47 24.53
CA GLU A 92 20.80 2.63 23.92
C GLU A 92 21.22 2.74 22.45
N SER A 93 20.40 2.17 21.55
CA SER A 93 20.55 2.39 20.12
C SER A 93 20.20 3.86 19.85
N PRO A 94 21.03 4.61 19.09
CA PRO A 94 20.60 5.93 18.60
C PRO A 94 19.21 5.75 18.00
N GLU A 95 18.23 6.57 18.42
CA GLU A 95 16.86 6.55 17.89
C GLU A 95 16.96 6.48 16.38
N GLU A 96 16.76 5.28 15.83
CA GLU A 96 16.73 5.11 14.38
C GLU A 96 15.54 5.92 13.89
N ASP A 97 15.82 7.06 13.25
CA ASP A 97 14.86 8.07 12.78
C ASP A 97 14.01 7.52 11.62
N PHE A 98 13.54 6.27 11.76
CA PHE A 98 12.69 5.63 10.75
C PHE A 98 11.55 4.79 11.37
N GLU A 99 10.45 4.72 10.65
CA GLU A 99 9.31 3.85 10.96
C GLU A 99 9.33 2.65 10.01
N PRO A 100 9.34 1.41 10.52
CA PRO A 100 9.24 0.24 9.67
C PRO A 100 7.84 0.13 9.06
N ILE A 101 7.79 0.09 7.74
CA ILE A 101 6.56 0.00 6.93
C ILE A 101 6.63 -1.27 6.09
N GLN A 102 5.51 -1.94 5.94
CA GLN A 102 5.36 -3.04 5.01
C GLN A 102 4.56 -2.60 3.79
N LEU A 103 5.12 -2.79 2.61
CA LEU A 103 4.44 -2.66 1.34
C LEU A 103 3.91 -4.05 0.93
N LEU A 104 2.61 -4.21 0.92
CA LEU A 104 1.95 -5.41 0.44
C LEU A 104 1.54 -5.23 -1.02
N LEU A 105 2.12 -6.00 -1.93
CA LEU A 105 1.66 -6.14 -3.30
C LEU A 105 0.45 -7.08 -3.32
N ALA A 106 -0.73 -6.51 -3.06
CA ALA A 106 -1.96 -7.27 -2.83
C ALA A 106 -2.60 -7.79 -4.13
N LYS A 107 -2.34 -7.11 -5.25
CA LYS A 107 -2.76 -7.53 -6.59
C LYS A 107 -1.67 -7.19 -7.59
N GLN A 108 -1.38 -8.13 -8.49
CA GLN A 108 -0.53 -7.92 -9.66
C GLN A 108 -1.03 -8.81 -10.80
N ARG A 109 -1.49 -8.21 -11.88
CA ARG A 109 -2.14 -8.95 -12.97
C ARG A 109 -1.17 -9.83 -13.76
N ASN A 110 0.07 -9.35 -13.91
CA ASN A 110 1.09 -10.00 -14.74
C ASN A 110 2.29 -10.52 -13.93
N GLY A 111 2.12 -10.78 -12.61
CA GLY A 111 3.19 -11.27 -11.78
C GLY A 111 2.71 -11.75 -10.41
N PRO A 112 3.62 -12.22 -9.56
CA PRO A 112 3.28 -12.69 -8.22
C PRO A 112 2.92 -11.53 -7.30
N THR A 113 2.10 -11.79 -6.31
CA THR A 113 1.89 -10.92 -5.14
C THR A 113 3.01 -11.16 -4.13
N GLY A 114 3.21 -10.22 -3.21
CA GLY A 114 4.28 -10.35 -2.21
C GLY A 114 4.31 -9.22 -1.21
N ARG A 115 5.36 -9.20 -0.39
CA ARG A 115 5.59 -8.20 0.64
C ARG A 115 7.01 -7.66 0.52
N VAL A 116 7.18 -6.36 0.77
CA VAL A 116 8.47 -5.67 0.81
C VAL A 116 8.55 -4.86 2.09
N ASN A 117 9.64 -5.02 2.84
CA ASN A 117 9.86 -4.25 4.05
C ASN A 117 10.62 -2.97 3.71
N LEU A 118 10.11 -1.84 4.17
CA LEU A 118 10.63 -0.51 3.91
C LEU A 118 10.88 0.23 5.22
N ALA A 119 11.88 1.09 5.23
CA ALA A 119 12.14 2.06 6.27
C ALA A 119 11.59 3.42 5.84
N PHE A 120 10.62 3.97 6.55
CA PHE A 120 10.10 5.31 6.30
C PHE A 120 10.82 6.33 7.18
N ARG A 121 11.64 7.18 6.57
CA ARG A 121 12.34 8.27 7.26
C ARG A 121 11.46 9.51 7.27
N ARG A 122 10.81 9.77 8.40
CA ARG A 122 9.86 10.89 8.56
C ARG A 122 10.48 12.24 8.26
N LYS A 123 11.70 12.49 8.73
CA LYS A 123 12.43 13.75 8.53
C LYS A 123 12.59 14.14 7.05
N TYR A 124 12.70 13.14 6.18
CA TYR A 124 12.93 13.34 4.75
C TYR A 124 11.71 12.95 3.90
N THR A 125 10.64 12.47 4.53
CA THR A 125 9.44 11.90 3.84
C THR A 125 9.86 10.88 2.78
N ARG A 126 10.83 10.01 3.11
CA ARG A 126 11.45 9.08 2.16
C ARG A 126 11.32 7.63 2.63
N PHE A 127 11.09 6.75 1.66
CA PHE A 127 11.17 5.31 1.87
C PHE A 127 12.52 4.79 1.38
N ASP A 128 13.16 3.98 2.21
CA ASP A 128 14.38 3.25 1.88
C ASP A 128 14.09 1.74 1.96
N SER A 129 14.81 0.92 1.19
CA SER A 129 14.76 -0.54 1.34
C SER A 129 15.37 -0.95 2.67
N MET A 130 14.77 -1.88 3.38
CA MET A 130 15.41 -2.52 4.52
C MET A 130 16.39 -3.58 4.01
N GLU A 131 17.64 -3.53 4.48
CA GLU A 131 18.65 -4.55 4.17
C GLU A 131 18.16 -5.92 4.65
N GLY A 132 18.19 -6.93 3.78
CA GLY A 132 17.88 -8.31 4.12
C GLY A 132 16.66 -8.90 3.39
N ASP A 133 16.02 -8.20 2.46
CA ASP A 133 15.05 -8.85 1.58
C ASP A 133 15.79 -9.58 0.44
N PRO A 134 15.84 -10.94 0.46
CA PRO A 134 16.60 -11.73 -0.52
C PRO A 134 16.09 -11.61 -1.96
N ARG A 135 14.97 -10.90 -2.17
CA ARG A 135 14.35 -10.71 -3.49
C ARG A 135 14.77 -9.40 -4.16
N LEU A 136 15.57 -8.57 -3.48
CA LEU A 136 16.06 -7.27 -3.99
C LEU A 136 17.53 -7.29 -4.41
N ASN A 137 18.18 -8.47 -4.44
CA ASN A 137 19.52 -8.70 -4.99
C ASN A 137 19.44 -9.39 -6.35
#